data_a6053f7225aecd881ef5d3448e9a6a5e
#
_entry.id   a6053f7225aecd881ef5d3448e9a6a5e
#
_cell.length_a   1.000
_cell.length_b   1.000
_cell.length_c   1.000
_cell.angle_alpha   90.00
_cell.angle_beta   90.00
_cell.angle_gamma   90.00
#
_symmetry.space_group_name_H-M   'P 1'
#
loop_
_entity.id
_entity.type
_entity.pdbx_description
1 polymer ?
#
loop_
_entity_poly.entity_id
_entity_poly.type
_entity_poly.pdbx_seq_one_letter_code
_entity_poly.pdbx_strand_id
1 'polypeptide(L)'
;MSRNVCVDSGSIRFVQNISVGTHAFKADEPSEHGGNDAGPDPHELLLAALGACVSTTVQMYAQRKQWPVEGVRVRLCYVKVPAEDQPDANTRMVDGIEMGISCSGDLSEDQQRRLLEIAGRCPVHRMLTSQMQIHTHLLVPSSPSL
;
A
#
# COMPACT_ATOMS: atom_id res chain seq x y z
N MET A 1 -4.83 -15.95 -9.32
CA MET A 1 -3.74 -15.61 -10.28
C MET A 1 -3.50 -14.11 -10.26
N SER A 2 -2.28 -13.68 -10.02
CA SER A 2 -1.93 -12.25 -10.10
C SER A 2 -1.91 -11.80 -11.56
N ARG A 3 -2.43 -10.61 -11.84
CA ARG A 3 -2.27 -9.98 -13.16
C ARG A 3 -0.86 -9.39 -13.23
N ASN A 4 -0.29 -9.37 -14.43
CA ASN A 4 0.95 -8.65 -14.65
C ASN A 4 0.70 -7.15 -14.58
N VAL A 5 1.66 -6.44 -14.01
CA VAL A 5 1.70 -4.98 -14.00
C VAL A 5 2.83 -4.57 -14.94
N CYS A 6 2.51 -3.71 -15.91
CA CYS A 6 3.48 -3.11 -16.80
C CYS A 6 3.64 -1.64 -16.47
N VAL A 7 4.87 -1.17 -16.43
CA VAL A 7 5.20 0.24 -16.20
C VAL A 7 6.11 0.69 -17.33
N ASP A 8 5.65 1.65 -18.09
CA ASP A 8 6.39 2.19 -19.23
C ASP A 8 6.64 3.70 -19.03
N SER A 9 7.90 4.11 -19.15
CA SER A 9 8.22 5.54 -19.19
C SER A 9 7.74 6.12 -20.51
N GLY A 10 7.11 7.28 -20.45
CA GLY A 10 6.73 8.03 -21.64
C GLY A 10 7.82 9.01 -22.08
N SER A 11 7.44 9.94 -22.95
CA SER A 11 8.30 11.05 -23.40
C SER A 11 8.39 12.19 -22.38
N ILE A 12 7.49 12.25 -21.42
CA ILE A 12 7.48 13.26 -20.35
C ILE A 12 8.32 12.75 -19.18
N ARG A 13 9.27 13.58 -18.77
CA ARG A 13 10.21 13.23 -17.68
C ARG A 13 9.46 12.77 -16.43
N PHE A 14 9.86 11.63 -15.91
CA PHE A 14 9.37 10.95 -14.68
C PHE A 14 7.94 10.45 -14.73
N VAL A 15 7.14 10.81 -15.72
CA VAL A 15 5.79 10.24 -15.89
C VAL A 15 5.89 8.77 -16.27
N GLN A 16 5.25 7.92 -15.50
CA GLN A 16 5.14 6.49 -15.74
C GLN A 16 3.70 6.15 -16.13
N ASN A 17 3.55 5.40 -17.21
CA ASN A 17 2.26 4.86 -17.61
C ASN A 17 2.14 3.45 -17.04
N ILE A 18 1.16 3.23 -16.19
CA ILE A 18 0.96 1.95 -15.49
C ILE A 18 -0.28 1.28 -16.06
N SER A 19 -0.17 0.00 -16.38
CA SER A 19 -1.28 -0.81 -16.87
C SER A 19 -1.40 -2.13 -16.12
N VAL A 20 -2.61 -2.51 -15.76
CA VAL A 20 -2.95 -3.77 -15.09
C VAL A 20 -4.25 -4.30 -15.67
N GLY A 21 -4.18 -5.28 -16.56
CA GLY A 21 -5.35 -5.75 -17.29
C GLY A 21 -5.99 -4.62 -18.11
N THR A 22 -7.23 -4.26 -17.82
CA THR A 22 -7.96 -3.15 -18.47
C THR A 22 -7.81 -1.80 -17.76
N HIS A 23 -7.11 -1.76 -16.62
CA HIS A 23 -6.89 -0.53 -15.84
C HIS A 23 -5.61 0.17 -16.30
N ALA A 24 -5.68 1.47 -16.45
CA ALA A 24 -4.52 2.30 -16.76
C ALA A 24 -4.55 3.58 -15.92
N PHE A 25 -3.39 3.97 -15.40
CA PHE A 25 -3.20 5.20 -14.65
C PHE A 25 -1.74 5.65 -14.73
N LYS A 26 -1.44 6.82 -14.16
CA LYS A 26 -0.09 7.39 -14.18
C LYS A 26 0.48 7.48 -12.77
N ALA A 27 1.80 7.34 -12.69
CA ALA A 27 2.59 7.79 -11.57
C ALA A 27 3.55 8.89 -12.04
N ASP A 28 3.92 9.79 -11.15
CA ASP A 28 4.87 10.86 -11.45
C ASP A 28 5.52 11.31 -10.13
N GLU A 29 6.61 12.07 -10.25
CA GLU A 29 7.17 12.78 -9.11
C GLU A 29 6.46 14.13 -8.91
N PRO A 30 6.37 14.62 -7.68
CA PRO A 30 5.85 15.95 -7.41
C PRO A 30 6.74 17.02 -8.05
N SER A 31 6.18 18.20 -8.31
CA SER A 31 6.89 19.30 -9.01
C SER A 31 8.15 19.74 -8.26
N GLU A 32 8.16 19.69 -6.94
CA GLU A 32 9.31 20.01 -6.10
C GLU A 32 10.48 19.02 -6.26
N HIS A 33 10.23 17.81 -6.76
CA HIS A 33 11.24 16.80 -7.11
C HIS A 33 11.51 16.73 -8.61
N GLY A 34 11.04 17.69 -9.37
CA GLY A 34 11.30 17.81 -10.82
C GLY A 34 10.32 17.05 -11.72
N GLY A 35 9.23 16.54 -11.15
CA GLY A 35 8.12 15.97 -11.89
C GLY A 35 7.07 17.00 -12.29
N ASN A 36 5.92 16.52 -12.75
CA ASN A 36 4.80 17.35 -13.20
C ASN A 36 3.53 17.14 -12.32
N ASP A 37 3.63 16.30 -11.28
CA ASP A 37 2.48 15.95 -10.43
C ASP A 37 1.29 15.41 -11.25
N ALA A 38 1.60 14.61 -12.28
CA ALA A 38 0.59 14.03 -13.18
C ALA A 38 -0.08 12.76 -12.60
N GLY A 39 0.33 12.33 -11.45
CA GLY A 39 -0.19 11.19 -10.69
C GLY A 39 0.51 11.06 -9.34
N PRO A 40 0.05 10.13 -8.50
CA PRO A 40 0.70 9.85 -7.23
C PRO A 40 2.14 9.36 -7.44
N ASP A 41 3.01 9.67 -6.48
CA ASP A 41 4.37 9.15 -6.50
C ASP A 41 4.43 7.65 -6.14
N PRO A 42 5.56 6.95 -6.39
CA PRO A 42 5.67 5.53 -6.11
C PRO A 42 5.44 5.14 -4.63
N HIS A 43 5.84 5.98 -3.67
CA HIS A 43 5.60 5.74 -2.25
C HIS A 43 4.12 5.89 -1.90
N GLU A 44 3.45 6.89 -2.46
CA GLU A 44 2.01 7.09 -2.30
C GLU A 44 1.22 5.90 -2.88
N LEU A 45 1.65 5.34 -4.01
CA LEU A 45 1.05 4.13 -4.57
C LEU A 45 1.21 2.92 -3.65
N LEU A 46 2.35 2.78 -2.98
CA LEU A 46 2.56 1.73 -1.99
C LEU A 46 1.63 1.90 -0.79
N LEU A 47 1.50 3.12 -0.28
CA LEU A 47 0.56 3.43 0.81
C LEU A 47 -0.89 3.20 0.39
N ALA A 48 -1.26 3.57 -0.83
CA ALA A 48 -2.60 3.33 -1.38
C ALA A 48 -2.90 1.82 -1.49
N ALA A 49 -1.94 1.03 -1.94
CA ALA A 49 -2.08 -0.43 -2.01
C ALA A 49 -2.31 -1.05 -0.62
N LEU A 50 -1.54 -0.62 0.38
CA LEU A 50 -1.72 -1.06 1.77
C LEU A 50 -3.09 -0.63 2.29
N GLY A 51 -3.47 0.62 2.13
CA GLY A 51 -4.76 1.15 2.61
C GLY A 51 -5.96 0.45 1.99
N ALA A 52 -5.92 0.21 0.67
CA ALA A 52 -6.98 -0.51 -0.04
C ALA A 52 -7.11 -1.96 0.47
N CYS A 53 -5.98 -2.65 0.66
CA CYS A 53 -5.97 -4.02 1.17
C CYS A 53 -6.51 -4.11 2.61
N VAL A 54 -6.10 -3.20 3.47
CA VAL A 54 -6.59 -3.10 4.85
C VAL A 54 -8.10 -2.86 4.88
N SER A 55 -8.58 -1.87 4.15
CA SER A 55 -10.02 -1.54 4.07
C SER A 55 -10.84 -2.74 3.60
N THR A 56 -10.41 -3.39 2.53
CA THR A 56 -11.10 -4.59 2.00
C THR A 56 -11.11 -5.72 3.03
N THR A 57 -9.98 -5.98 3.69
CA THR A 57 -9.87 -7.04 4.70
C THR A 57 -10.82 -6.81 5.88
N VAL A 58 -10.89 -5.59 6.37
CA VAL A 58 -11.81 -5.19 7.45
C VAL A 58 -13.27 -5.35 7.02
N GLN A 59 -13.62 -4.89 5.81
CA GLN A 59 -14.97 -5.03 5.26
C GLN A 59 -15.39 -6.50 5.10
N MET A 60 -14.51 -7.34 4.56
CA MET A 60 -14.78 -8.77 4.38
C MET A 60 -14.99 -9.47 5.73
N TYR A 61 -14.22 -9.11 6.76
CA TYR A 61 -14.40 -9.66 8.10
C TYR A 61 -15.73 -9.23 8.70
N ALA A 62 -16.04 -7.92 8.65
CA ALA A 62 -17.30 -7.37 9.16
C ALA A 62 -18.51 -8.02 8.47
N GLN A 63 -18.45 -8.22 7.15
CA GLN A 63 -19.50 -8.88 6.38
C GLN A 63 -19.73 -10.32 6.86
N ARG A 64 -18.67 -11.10 7.07
CA ARG A 64 -18.79 -12.47 7.60
C ARG A 64 -19.39 -12.53 9.00
N LYS A 65 -19.10 -11.54 9.81
CA LYS A 65 -19.65 -11.40 11.17
C LYS A 65 -21.03 -10.77 11.21
N GLN A 66 -21.54 -10.29 10.06
CA GLN A 66 -22.79 -9.53 9.97
C GLN A 66 -22.77 -8.27 10.87
N TRP A 67 -21.60 -7.64 11.00
CA TRP A 67 -21.46 -6.39 11.73
C TRP A 67 -21.81 -5.20 10.84
N PRO A 68 -22.51 -4.18 11.35
CA PRO A 68 -23.05 -3.09 10.55
C PRO A 68 -22.00 -2.01 10.24
N VAL A 69 -20.91 -2.39 9.58
CA VAL A 69 -19.90 -1.45 9.08
C VAL A 69 -20.46 -0.73 7.86
N GLU A 70 -20.59 0.59 7.93
CA GLU A 70 -21.07 1.45 6.85
C GLU A 70 -19.93 1.99 5.98
N GLY A 71 -18.76 2.18 6.57
CA GLY A 71 -17.57 2.68 5.89
C GLY A 71 -16.29 2.41 6.63
N VAL A 72 -15.21 2.32 5.91
CA VAL A 72 -13.83 2.19 6.45
C VAL A 72 -12.98 3.28 5.85
N ARG A 73 -12.32 4.06 6.70
CA ARG A 73 -11.33 5.05 6.29
C ARG A 73 -9.97 4.67 6.83
N VAL A 74 -8.99 4.65 5.97
CA VAL A 74 -7.59 4.39 6.31
C VAL A 74 -6.75 5.59 5.92
N ARG A 75 -6.00 6.13 6.87
CA ARG A 75 -5.01 7.19 6.63
C ARG A 75 -3.63 6.62 6.87
N LEU A 76 -2.73 6.88 5.94
CA LEU A 76 -1.37 6.37 6.00
C LEU A 76 -0.38 7.50 5.71
N CYS A 77 0.75 7.48 6.40
CA CYS A 77 1.88 8.33 6.08
C CYS A 77 3.21 7.60 6.30
N TYR A 78 4.21 7.99 5.54
CA TYR A 78 5.58 7.58 5.76
C TYR A 78 6.17 8.30 6.96
N VAL A 79 6.89 7.56 7.79
CA VAL A 79 7.58 8.08 8.97
C VAL A 79 8.95 7.45 9.12
N LYS A 80 9.84 8.12 9.81
CA LYS A 80 11.07 7.50 10.34
C LYS A 80 10.81 7.12 11.79
N VAL A 81 11.00 5.84 12.09
CA VAL A 81 10.81 5.30 13.44
C VAL A 81 12.08 4.64 13.95
N PRO A 82 12.29 4.59 15.26
CA PRO A 82 13.38 3.81 15.84
C PRO A 82 13.25 2.33 15.49
N ALA A 83 14.35 1.67 15.14
CA ALA A 83 14.35 0.23 14.93
C ALA A 83 14.02 -0.49 16.25
N GLU A 84 13.08 -1.43 16.22
CA GLU A 84 12.56 -2.13 17.42
C GLU A 84 13.63 -2.99 18.11
N ASP A 85 14.69 -3.38 17.40
CA ASP A 85 15.79 -4.21 17.90
C ASP A 85 16.89 -3.43 18.66
N GLN A 86 16.77 -2.09 18.76
CA GLN A 86 17.79 -1.25 19.41
C GLN A 86 17.13 -0.15 20.27
N PRO A 87 16.85 -0.41 21.56
CA PRO A 87 16.19 0.55 22.44
C PRO A 87 17.07 1.69 22.98
N ASP A 88 18.36 1.77 22.63
CA ASP A 88 19.31 2.71 23.21
C ASP A 88 19.45 4.04 22.43
N ALA A 89 20.06 5.06 23.08
CA ALA A 89 20.19 6.45 22.62
C ALA A 89 20.88 6.66 21.25
N ASN A 90 21.44 5.61 20.65
CA ASN A 90 22.02 5.57 19.30
C ASN A 90 21.15 4.78 18.33
N THR A 91 19.84 4.81 18.51
CA THR A 91 18.86 4.02 17.79
C THR A 91 18.87 4.35 16.29
N ARG A 92 19.12 3.33 15.48
CA ARG A 92 19.00 3.42 14.02
C ARG A 92 17.56 3.71 13.63
N MET A 93 17.34 4.78 12.86
CA MET A 93 16.03 5.09 12.30
C MET A 93 15.78 4.24 11.04
N VAL A 94 14.60 3.66 10.96
CA VAL A 94 14.13 2.87 9.81
C VAL A 94 12.88 3.49 9.21
N ASP A 95 12.61 3.13 7.97
CA ASP A 95 11.35 3.50 7.33
C ASP A 95 10.18 2.78 8.00
N GLY A 96 9.13 3.54 8.26
CA GLY A 96 7.91 3.05 8.85
C GLY A 96 6.68 3.63 8.17
N ILE A 97 5.55 3.06 8.47
CA ILE A 97 4.24 3.56 8.02
C ILE A 97 3.36 3.71 9.25
N GLU A 98 2.89 4.93 9.49
CA GLU A 98 1.79 5.14 10.42
C GLU A 98 0.46 4.97 9.71
N MET A 99 -0.44 4.21 10.32
CA MET A 99 -1.74 3.88 9.76
C MET A 99 -2.83 4.08 10.79
N GLY A 100 -3.73 5.01 10.53
CA GLY A 100 -4.94 5.24 11.31
C GLY A 100 -6.17 4.68 10.59
N ILE A 101 -7.05 4.00 11.31
CA ILE A 101 -8.25 3.37 10.78
C ILE A 101 -9.47 3.85 11.56
N SER A 102 -10.53 4.21 10.85
CA SER A 102 -11.83 4.45 11.43
C SER A 102 -12.91 3.69 10.67
N CYS A 103 -13.81 3.08 11.42
CA CYS A 103 -14.99 2.39 10.90
C CYS A 103 -16.24 3.13 11.36
N SER A 104 -17.12 3.45 10.41
CA SER A 104 -18.45 4.01 10.72
C SER A 104 -19.49 2.91 10.77
N GLY A 105 -20.58 3.17 11.50
CA GLY A 105 -21.66 2.23 11.74
C GLY A 105 -21.93 2.06 13.24
N ASP A 106 -23.01 1.35 13.57
CA ASP A 106 -23.38 1.07 14.97
C ASP A 106 -22.53 -0.11 15.51
N LEU A 107 -21.30 0.21 15.93
CA LEU A 107 -20.31 -0.74 16.39
C LEU A 107 -19.96 -0.51 17.85
N SER A 108 -19.92 -1.61 18.62
CA SER A 108 -19.40 -1.55 19.99
C SER A 108 -17.89 -1.31 20.01
N GLU A 109 -17.36 -0.86 21.16
CA GLU A 109 -15.91 -0.70 21.34
C GLU A 109 -15.13 -1.99 21.09
N ASP A 110 -15.67 -3.13 21.50
CA ASP A 110 -15.04 -4.43 21.28
C ASP A 110 -15.01 -4.80 19.80
N GLN A 111 -16.07 -4.50 19.06
CA GLN A 111 -16.10 -4.68 17.61
C GLN A 111 -15.07 -3.79 16.92
N GLN A 112 -14.99 -2.52 17.29
CA GLN A 112 -13.99 -1.59 16.72
C GLN A 112 -12.57 -2.04 17.01
N ARG A 113 -12.28 -2.47 18.25
CA ARG A 113 -10.97 -3.03 18.63
C ARG A 113 -10.63 -4.27 17.83
N ARG A 114 -11.61 -5.16 17.63
CA ARG A 114 -11.41 -6.37 16.83
C ARG A 114 -11.13 -6.04 15.36
N LEU A 115 -11.81 -5.06 14.77
CA LEU A 115 -11.55 -4.61 13.41
C LEU A 115 -10.13 -4.04 13.25
N LEU A 116 -9.62 -3.34 14.25
CA LEU A 116 -8.24 -2.86 14.27
C LEU A 116 -7.22 -4.01 14.26
N GLU A 117 -7.46 -5.08 15.04
CA GLU A 117 -6.62 -6.29 14.99
C GLU A 117 -6.66 -6.97 13.61
N ILE A 118 -7.83 -7.03 12.98
CA ILE A 118 -8.02 -7.63 11.65
C ILE A 118 -7.28 -6.83 10.58
N ALA A 119 -7.23 -5.51 10.71
CA ALA A 119 -6.48 -4.64 9.81
C ALA A 119 -5.00 -5.06 9.64
N GLY A 120 -4.34 -5.46 10.73
CA GLY A 120 -2.96 -5.96 10.71
C GLY A 120 -2.79 -7.33 10.03
N ARG A 121 -3.86 -7.98 9.63
CA ARG A 121 -3.82 -9.31 8.98
C ARG A 121 -3.98 -9.26 7.46
N CYS A 122 -4.03 -8.07 6.87
CA CYS A 122 -4.18 -7.96 5.42
C CYS A 122 -2.93 -8.51 4.69
N PRO A 123 -3.11 -9.12 3.51
CA PRO A 123 -2.00 -9.72 2.76
C PRO A 123 -0.86 -8.75 2.44
N VAL A 124 -1.16 -7.50 2.07
CA VAL A 124 -0.13 -6.48 1.78
C VAL A 124 0.63 -6.08 3.04
N HIS A 125 -0.05 -5.92 4.19
CA HIS A 125 0.63 -5.67 5.47
C HIS A 125 1.61 -6.79 5.81
N ARG A 126 1.18 -8.04 5.68
CA ARG A 126 2.04 -9.22 5.92
C ARG A 126 3.23 -9.26 4.97
N MET A 127 3.01 -8.89 3.72
CA MET A 127 4.06 -8.84 2.69
C MET A 127 5.11 -7.77 3.02
N LEU A 128 4.69 -6.58 3.43
CA LEU A 128 5.59 -5.47 3.80
C LEU A 128 6.39 -5.73 5.08
N THR A 129 5.87 -6.56 5.99
CA THR A 129 6.54 -6.90 7.25
C THR A 129 7.31 -8.22 7.20
N SER A 130 7.35 -8.89 6.03
CA SER A 130 8.11 -10.12 5.80
C SER A 130 9.36 -9.86 4.96
N GLN A 131 10.26 -10.82 4.93
CA GLN A 131 11.38 -10.79 3.97
C GLN A 131 10.87 -11.14 2.57
N MET A 132 10.89 -10.16 1.68
CA MET A 132 10.53 -10.33 0.28
C MET A 132 11.80 -10.44 -0.58
N GLN A 133 11.79 -11.39 -1.51
CA GLN A 133 12.86 -11.53 -2.49
C GLN A 133 12.41 -10.94 -3.83
N ILE A 134 13.24 -10.09 -4.41
CA ILE A 134 13.01 -9.46 -5.72
C ILE A 134 14.08 -9.96 -6.67
N HIS A 135 13.66 -10.62 -7.74
CA HIS A 135 14.55 -11.12 -8.79
C HIS A 135 14.41 -10.22 -10.03
N THR A 136 15.54 -9.72 -10.52
CA THR A 136 15.57 -8.81 -11.67
C THR A 136 16.35 -9.45 -12.83
N HIS A 137 15.81 -9.35 -14.04
CA HIS A 137 16.45 -9.82 -15.27
C HIS A 137 16.12 -8.88 -16.44
N LEU A 138 16.92 -8.95 -17.49
CA LEU A 138 16.65 -8.20 -18.71
C LEU A 138 15.50 -8.84 -19.50
N LEU A 139 14.56 -8.01 -19.94
CA LEU A 139 13.59 -8.42 -20.96
C LEU A 139 14.27 -8.39 -22.33
N VAL A 140 14.22 -9.52 -23.06
CA VAL A 140 14.66 -9.59 -24.45
C VAL A 140 13.44 -9.53 -25.37
N PRO A 141 13.56 -8.91 -26.58
CA PRO A 141 12.40 -8.66 -27.46
C PRO A 141 11.61 -9.92 -27.87
N SER A 142 12.21 -11.11 -27.76
CA SER A 142 11.59 -12.41 -28.08
C SER A 142 11.07 -13.19 -26.87
N SER A 143 11.17 -12.63 -25.65
CA SER A 143 10.67 -13.33 -24.45
C SER A 143 9.15 -13.17 -24.36
N PRO A 144 8.41 -14.24 -24.04
CA PRO A 144 7.00 -14.11 -23.77
C PRO A 144 6.77 -13.16 -22.57
N SER A 145 5.72 -12.37 -22.66
CA SER A 145 5.31 -11.46 -21.58
C SER A 145 5.22 -12.18 -20.25
N LEU A 146 5.77 -11.58 -19.21
CA LEU A 146 5.63 -12.07 -17.84
C LEU A 146 4.17 -12.19 -17.43
#